data_5b6c47c42b594e9a88005bab9143e7ed
#
_entry.id   5b6c47c42b594e9a88005bab9143e7ed
#
_cell.length_a   1.000
_cell.length_b   1.000
_cell.length_c   1.000
_cell.angle_alpha   90.00
_cell.angle_beta   90.00
_cell.angle_gamma   90.00
#
_symmetry.space_group_name_H-M   'P 1'
#
loop_
_entity.id
_entity.type
_entity.pdbx_description
1 polymer ?
#
loop_
_entity_poly.entity_id
_entity_poly.type
_entity_poly.pdbx_seq_one_letter_code
_entity_poly.pdbx_strand_id
1 'polypeptide(L)'
;MRIRGPAGVDFSHMSIRSQVRALLPASLRGRLRHALDVADTEWHHLFRRSAIRRRLEELRKLPRGLHVEGTNICNASCVFCAYPQMERRKTTMSMEDFRKVVDAYAEMGGKSVSLTPIVGDPFVDKHMFERLDDLMGREEIRSMSFYTNAILMTREKSERLMAYADKLHVHVSWGGFDAATWNEIMGVAKFEAARDAVLDFLDVKESTGTEIPFTLALRCPRSACHGELWDRLSELEARGLVEIADMPDYDSWAGKVTPEALGSVGLKPRTMPYKRGACELLFTKPVVLANGDVNACACRDVEAELVVGNVKETPLSEIWAGKGIDDLIDQHEAGDYPDVCKRCTYFVSVYNSRKSRTFARDGQPSGNWAED
;
A
#
# COMPACT_ATOMS: atom_id res chain seq x y z
N MET A 1 42.05 -10.92 -17.09
CA MET A 1 42.11 -11.49 -15.72
C MET A 1 40.68 -11.44 -15.17
N ARG A 2 39.98 -12.56 -15.13
CA ARG A 2 38.57 -12.60 -14.62
C ARG A 2 38.65 -12.73 -13.10
N ILE A 3 38.21 -11.72 -12.38
CA ILE A 3 38.11 -11.76 -10.91
C ILE A 3 36.80 -12.48 -10.57
N ARG A 4 36.88 -13.74 -10.13
CA ARG A 4 35.75 -14.49 -9.59
C ARG A 4 35.70 -14.22 -8.08
N GLY A 5 34.61 -13.60 -7.63
CA GLY A 5 34.33 -13.48 -6.19
C GLY A 5 33.79 -14.79 -5.58
N PRO A 6 33.68 -14.88 -4.25
CA PRO A 6 33.09 -16.02 -3.59
C PRO A 6 31.61 -16.08 -3.97
N ALA A 7 31.16 -17.21 -4.54
CA ALA A 7 29.82 -17.56 -5.02
C ALA A 7 29.52 -17.36 -6.52
N GLY A 8 30.51 -17.35 -7.41
CA GLY A 8 30.27 -17.49 -8.86
C GLY A 8 29.63 -16.29 -9.57
N VAL A 9 29.57 -15.13 -8.94
CA VAL A 9 29.00 -13.91 -9.52
C VAL A 9 29.95 -13.28 -10.53
N ASP A 10 29.50 -13.08 -11.76
CA ASP A 10 30.27 -12.37 -12.81
C ASP A 10 30.13 -10.85 -12.62
N PHE A 11 31.21 -10.17 -12.30
CA PHE A 11 31.27 -8.73 -12.04
C PHE A 11 31.51 -7.88 -13.31
N SER A 12 31.67 -8.47 -14.49
CA SER A 12 32.13 -7.79 -15.70
C SER A 12 31.19 -6.70 -16.23
N HIS A 13 29.91 -6.73 -15.85
CA HIS A 13 28.88 -5.74 -16.26
C HIS A 13 28.31 -4.92 -15.13
N MET A 14 28.86 -5.02 -13.91
CA MET A 14 28.35 -4.30 -12.74
C MET A 14 29.17 -3.03 -12.47
N SER A 15 28.48 -1.94 -12.09
CA SER A 15 29.16 -0.72 -11.63
C SER A 15 30.03 -1.02 -10.39
N ILE A 16 31.10 -0.24 -10.17
CA ILE A 16 31.97 -0.37 -8.99
C ILE A 16 31.15 -0.34 -7.68
N ARG A 17 30.09 0.48 -7.62
CA ARG A 17 29.17 0.53 -6.47
C ARG A 17 28.43 -0.79 -6.25
N SER A 18 27.99 -1.44 -7.32
CA SER A 18 27.32 -2.74 -7.27
C SER A 18 28.25 -3.86 -6.84
N GLN A 19 29.51 -3.82 -7.31
CA GLN A 19 30.56 -4.80 -6.95
C GLN A 19 30.93 -4.69 -5.47
N VAL A 20 31.18 -3.48 -4.95
CA VAL A 20 31.46 -3.24 -3.52
C VAL A 20 30.26 -3.67 -2.66
N ARG A 21 29.03 -3.39 -3.11
CA ARG A 21 27.82 -3.79 -2.41
C ARG A 21 27.64 -5.33 -2.34
N ALA A 22 28.02 -6.06 -3.39
CA ALA A 22 27.96 -7.53 -3.41
C ALA A 22 28.95 -8.19 -2.46
N LEU A 23 30.10 -7.56 -2.20
CA LEU A 23 31.17 -8.06 -1.33
C LEU A 23 30.88 -7.87 0.17
N LEU A 24 29.97 -6.96 0.55
CA LEU A 24 29.67 -6.70 1.95
C LEU A 24 28.70 -7.73 2.54
N PRO A 25 28.89 -8.24 3.76
CA PRO A 25 27.91 -9.06 4.47
C PRO A 25 26.55 -8.36 4.58
N ALA A 26 25.45 -9.12 4.53
CA ALA A 26 24.08 -8.59 4.57
C ALA A 26 23.83 -7.70 5.80
N SER A 27 24.35 -8.10 6.97
CA SER A 27 24.27 -7.33 8.22
C SER A 27 24.98 -5.97 8.14
N LEU A 28 26.16 -5.94 7.52
CA LEU A 28 26.92 -4.70 7.35
C LEU A 28 26.25 -3.77 6.33
N ARG A 29 25.67 -4.34 5.25
CA ARG A 29 24.87 -3.59 4.27
C ARG A 29 23.66 -2.91 4.92
N GLY A 30 22.95 -3.63 5.82
CA GLY A 30 21.81 -3.07 6.57
C GLY A 30 22.24 -1.90 7.46
N ARG A 31 23.29 -2.07 8.25
CA ARG A 31 23.83 -1.01 9.12
C ARG A 31 24.30 0.23 8.34
N LEU A 32 25.01 0.03 7.23
CA LEU A 32 25.47 1.14 6.39
C LEU A 32 24.30 1.90 5.76
N ARG A 33 23.28 1.16 5.27
CA ARG A 33 22.07 1.79 4.72
C ARG A 33 21.35 2.61 5.80
N HIS A 34 21.18 2.08 7.00
CA HIS A 34 20.57 2.80 8.11
C HIS A 34 21.38 4.06 8.48
N ALA A 35 22.70 3.97 8.59
CA ALA A 35 23.56 5.14 8.88
C ALA A 35 23.45 6.22 7.78
N LEU A 36 23.38 5.82 6.51
CA LEU A 36 23.18 6.76 5.41
C LEU A 36 21.78 7.40 5.43
N ASP A 37 20.74 6.65 5.81
CA ASP A 37 19.39 7.19 5.95
C ASP A 37 19.32 8.20 7.11
N VAL A 38 19.98 7.93 8.24
CA VAL A 38 20.10 8.87 9.36
C VAL A 38 20.83 10.14 8.93
N ALA A 39 22.00 10.01 8.33
CA ALA A 39 22.82 11.16 7.91
C ALA A 39 22.09 12.04 6.87
N ASP A 40 21.45 11.42 5.88
CA ASP A 40 20.64 12.11 4.86
C ASP A 40 19.47 12.86 5.51
N THR A 41 18.72 12.20 6.39
CA THR A 41 17.57 12.79 7.08
C THR A 41 17.98 13.96 7.97
N GLU A 42 19.04 13.82 8.77
CA GLU A 42 19.52 14.90 9.65
C GLU A 42 20.05 16.08 8.83
N TRP A 43 20.81 15.82 7.75
CA TRP A 43 21.29 16.89 6.88
C TRP A 43 20.15 17.73 6.31
N HIS A 44 19.12 17.08 5.77
CA HIS A 44 17.96 17.79 5.22
C HIS A 44 17.14 18.50 6.30
N HIS A 45 16.98 17.91 7.47
CA HIS A 45 16.31 18.53 8.60
C HIS A 45 17.03 19.80 9.08
N LEU A 46 18.38 19.75 9.17
CA LEU A 46 19.17 20.89 9.66
C LEU A 46 19.28 22.02 8.62
N PHE A 47 19.50 21.69 7.35
CA PHE A 47 19.86 22.69 6.35
C PHE A 47 18.74 23.03 5.35
N ARG A 48 17.71 22.21 5.22
CA ARG A 48 16.63 22.37 4.22
C ARG A 48 15.22 22.37 4.80
N ARG A 49 15.07 22.39 6.11
CA ARG A 49 13.78 22.28 6.80
C ARG A 49 12.72 23.23 6.26
N SER A 50 13.02 24.53 6.16
CA SER A 50 12.06 25.54 5.70
C SER A 50 11.63 25.34 4.25
N ALA A 51 12.56 24.94 3.37
CA ALA A 51 12.23 24.68 1.96
C ALA A 51 11.35 23.43 1.81
N ILE A 52 11.64 22.37 2.58
CA ILE A 52 10.86 21.13 2.58
C ILE A 52 9.45 21.41 3.13
N ARG A 53 9.32 22.12 4.25
CA ARG A 53 8.00 22.49 4.80
C ARG A 53 7.15 23.25 3.80
N ARG A 54 7.68 24.28 3.13
CA ARG A 54 6.94 25.00 2.08
C ARG A 54 6.47 24.09 0.96
N ARG A 55 7.32 23.16 0.50
CA ARG A 55 6.91 22.19 -0.52
C ARG A 55 5.81 21.24 -0.03
N LEU A 56 5.85 20.82 1.23
CA LEU A 56 4.81 19.97 1.83
C LEU A 56 3.46 20.70 1.93
N GLU A 57 3.47 21.98 2.28
CA GLU A 57 2.28 22.82 2.30
C GLU A 57 1.64 22.90 0.90
N GLU A 58 2.45 23.05 -0.15
CA GLU A 58 1.95 23.02 -1.54
C GLU A 58 1.40 21.62 -1.93
N LEU A 59 2.08 20.55 -1.55
CA LEU A 59 1.61 19.18 -1.82
C LEU A 59 0.30 18.87 -1.09
N ARG A 60 0.10 19.44 0.09
CA ARG A 60 -1.12 19.24 0.88
C ARG A 60 -2.33 19.94 0.27
N LYS A 61 -2.16 21.04 -0.46
CA LYS A 61 -3.27 21.76 -1.15
C LYS A 61 -4.00 20.88 -2.16
N LEU A 62 -3.29 19.92 -2.77
CA LEU A 62 -3.85 18.97 -3.72
C LEU A 62 -3.43 17.54 -3.32
N PRO A 63 -4.28 16.80 -2.58
CA PRO A 63 -3.99 15.44 -2.20
C PRO A 63 -3.78 14.55 -3.43
N ARG A 64 -2.69 13.77 -3.43
CA ARG A 64 -2.33 12.89 -4.56
C ARG A 64 -3.30 11.74 -4.77
N GLY A 65 -4.03 11.36 -3.75
CA GLY A 65 -5.03 10.30 -3.80
C GLY A 65 -5.95 10.36 -2.59
N LEU A 66 -7.15 9.87 -2.74
CA LEU A 66 -8.11 9.65 -1.66
C LEU A 66 -8.15 8.17 -1.34
N HIS A 67 -8.03 7.83 -0.09
CA HIS A 67 -8.31 6.49 0.40
C HIS A 67 -9.70 6.46 1.05
N VAL A 68 -10.61 5.63 0.53
CA VAL A 68 -11.96 5.46 1.08
C VAL A 68 -12.13 4.02 1.54
N GLU A 69 -12.40 3.85 2.83
CA GLU A 69 -12.77 2.56 3.38
C GLU A 69 -14.24 2.30 3.09
N GLY A 70 -14.55 1.67 1.95
CA GLY A 70 -15.92 1.26 1.61
C GLY A 70 -16.49 0.30 2.63
N THR A 71 -15.67 -0.63 3.11
CA THR A 71 -15.94 -1.51 4.26
C THR A 71 -14.63 -1.84 4.98
N ASN A 72 -14.69 -2.01 6.31
CA ASN A 72 -13.57 -2.54 7.09
C ASN A 72 -13.76 -4.04 7.42
N ILE A 73 -14.68 -4.72 6.74
CA ILE A 73 -14.96 -6.14 6.94
C ILE A 73 -14.14 -6.95 5.93
N CYS A 74 -13.48 -7.99 6.41
CA CYS A 74 -12.72 -8.92 5.59
C CYS A 74 -13.18 -10.36 5.84
N ASN A 75 -13.02 -11.22 4.84
CA ASN A 75 -13.32 -12.66 4.89
C ASN A 75 -12.06 -13.54 5.03
N ALA A 76 -10.90 -12.94 5.33
CA ALA A 76 -9.64 -13.60 5.61
C ALA A 76 -9.02 -13.08 6.92
N SER A 77 -8.04 -13.81 7.47
CA SER A 77 -7.36 -13.50 8.74
C SER A 77 -5.83 -13.57 8.54
N CYS A 78 -5.33 -12.86 7.54
CA CYS A 78 -3.94 -12.96 7.07
C CYS A 78 -2.93 -12.66 8.19
N VAL A 79 -1.86 -13.46 8.27
CA VAL A 79 -0.77 -13.32 9.27
C VAL A 79 -0.09 -11.96 9.19
N PHE A 80 0.02 -11.38 8.00
CA PHE A 80 0.67 -10.10 7.73
C PHE A 80 -0.24 -8.87 7.88
N CYS A 81 -1.51 -9.04 8.32
CA CYS A 81 -2.51 -7.99 8.40
C CYS A 81 -2.99 -7.79 9.85
N ALA A 82 -3.27 -6.53 10.22
CA ALA A 82 -3.81 -6.22 11.54
C ALA A 82 -5.33 -6.46 11.67
N TYR A 83 -6.03 -6.84 10.60
CA TYR A 83 -7.48 -7.08 10.64
C TYR A 83 -7.91 -8.06 11.74
N PRO A 84 -7.23 -9.21 11.98
CA PRO A 84 -7.62 -10.13 13.05
C PRO A 84 -7.57 -9.53 14.46
N GLN A 85 -6.75 -8.49 14.66
CA GLN A 85 -6.57 -7.78 15.95
C GLN A 85 -7.31 -6.43 16.00
N MET A 86 -8.09 -6.09 14.97
CA MET A 86 -8.86 -4.84 14.92
C MET A 86 -10.03 -4.87 15.90
N GLU A 87 -10.09 -3.86 16.77
CA GLU A 87 -11.16 -3.68 17.75
C GLU A 87 -12.24 -2.69 17.27
N ARG A 88 -11.94 -1.86 16.24
CA ARG A 88 -12.92 -0.94 15.65
C ARG A 88 -14.19 -1.69 15.24
N ARG A 89 -15.34 -1.02 15.40
CA ARG A 89 -16.63 -1.55 14.94
C ARG A 89 -16.59 -1.87 13.45
N LYS A 90 -16.98 -3.10 13.09
CA LYS A 90 -17.15 -3.52 11.70
C LYS A 90 -18.32 -2.79 11.06
N THR A 91 -18.06 -2.11 9.93
CA THR A 91 -19.06 -1.30 9.25
C THR A 91 -18.79 -1.19 7.75
N THR A 92 -19.81 -0.77 7.01
CA THR A 92 -19.76 -0.47 5.57
C THR A 92 -20.29 0.94 5.37
N MET A 93 -19.60 1.77 4.61
CA MET A 93 -19.99 3.13 4.28
C MET A 93 -21.25 3.14 3.41
N SER A 94 -22.17 4.05 3.68
CA SER A 94 -23.34 4.27 2.81
C SER A 94 -22.90 4.83 1.44
N MET A 95 -23.71 4.64 0.39
CA MET A 95 -23.46 5.28 -0.91
C MET A 95 -23.62 6.80 -0.85
N GLU A 96 -24.50 7.29 0.03
CA GLU A 96 -24.66 8.74 0.25
C GLU A 96 -23.37 9.36 0.80
N ASP A 97 -22.80 8.78 1.86
CA ASP A 97 -21.52 9.26 2.43
C ASP A 97 -20.38 9.13 1.43
N PHE A 98 -20.32 8.00 0.70
CA PHE A 98 -19.32 7.77 -0.33
C PHE A 98 -19.33 8.86 -1.41
N ARG A 99 -20.50 9.18 -1.97
CA ARG A 99 -20.64 10.23 -2.99
C ARG A 99 -20.20 11.59 -2.45
N LYS A 100 -20.66 11.97 -1.24
CA LYS A 100 -20.25 13.22 -0.60
C LYS A 100 -18.73 13.34 -0.45
N VAL A 101 -18.07 12.25 -0.05
CA VAL A 101 -16.60 12.21 0.11
C VAL A 101 -15.89 12.36 -1.23
N VAL A 102 -16.36 11.66 -2.27
CA VAL A 102 -15.75 11.72 -3.60
C VAL A 102 -16.01 13.08 -4.25
N ASP A 103 -17.21 13.68 -4.08
CA ASP A 103 -17.54 15.03 -4.55
C ASP A 103 -16.57 16.06 -3.94
N ALA A 104 -16.44 16.05 -2.60
CA ALA A 104 -15.54 16.97 -1.92
C ALA A 104 -14.07 16.80 -2.36
N TYR A 105 -13.62 15.55 -2.61
CA TYR A 105 -12.29 15.28 -3.10
C TYR A 105 -12.08 15.75 -4.56
N ALA A 106 -13.08 15.57 -5.43
CA ALA A 106 -13.05 16.07 -6.80
C ALA A 106 -13.02 17.61 -6.84
N GLU A 107 -13.79 18.29 -5.98
CA GLU A 107 -13.75 19.76 -5.81
C GLU A 107 -12.37 20.27 -5.37
N MET A 108 -11.62 19.48 -4.58
CA MET A 108 -10.22 19.79 -4.24
C MET A 108 -9.26 19.57 -5.43
N GLY A 109 -9.75 19.13 -6.60
CA GLY A 109 -8.94 18.78 -7.77
C GLY A 109 -8.37 17.36 -7.74
N GLY A 110 -8.88 16.51 -6.86
CA GLY A 110 -8.45 15.12 -6.70
C GLY A 110 -8.77 14.24 -7.91
N LYS A 111 -7.91 13.24 -8.19
CA LYS A 111 -7.99 12.44 -9.42
C LYS A 111 -7.88 10.93 -9.21
N SER A 112 -7.45 10.48 -8.04
CA SER A 112 -7.16 9.05 -7.78
C SER A 112 -7.85 8.59 -6.50
N VAL A 113 -8.56 7.45 -6.55
CA VAL A 113 -9.31 6.90 -5.41
C VAL A 113 -8.88 5.44 -5.18
N SER A 114 -8.50 5.11 -3.95
CA SER A 114 -8.26 3.73 -3.51
C SER A 114 -9.36 3.28 -2.55
N LEU A 115 -9.95 2.10 -2.83
CA LEU A 115 -11.09 1.54 -2.09
C LEU A 115 -10.71 0.56 -0.98
N THR A 116 -9.40 0.34 -0.73
CA THR A 116 -8.92 -0.55 0.34
C THR A 116 -7.75 0.11 1.09
N PRO A 117 -8.02 1.15 1.90
CA PRO A 117 -6.96 1.96 2.49
C PRO A 117 -6.23 1.29 3.66
N ILE A 118 -6.96 0.66 4.59
CA ILE A 118 -6.39 0.09 5.81
C ILE A 118 -6.64 -1.41 5.84
N VAL A 119 -7.87 -1.85 6.09
CA VAL A 119 -8.29 -3.25 6.13
C VAL A 119 -9.62 -3.44 5.42
N GLY A 120 -10.06 -4.69 5.27
CA GLY A 120 -11.29 -5.04 4.57
C GLY A 120 -11.02 -5.68 3.21
N ASP A 121 -12.04 -6.33 2.67
CA ASP A 121 -12.01 -6.82 1.29
C ASP A 121 -13.19 -6.22 0.52
N PRO A 122 -12.95 -5.59 -0.64
CA PRO A 122 -13.99 -4.86 -1.38
C PRO A 122 -15.14 -5.77 -1.84
N PHE A 123 -14.90 -7.06 -2.07
CA PHE A 123 -15.96 -7.98 -2.47
C PHE A 123 -16.90 -8.41 -1.33
N VAL A 124 -16.58 -8.05 -0.07
CA VAL A 124 -17.50 -8.14 1.06
C VAL A 124 -18.47 -6.95 1.10
N ASP A 125 -18.09 -5.83 0.48
CA ASP A 125 -18.96 -4.64 0.37
C ASP A 125 -20.07 -4.88 -0.66
N LYS A 126 -21.32 -4.88 -0.21
CA LYS A 126 -22.49 -5.01 -1.10
C LYS A 126 -22.61 -3.87 -2.12
N HIS A 127 -21.99 -2.72 -1.86
CA HIS A 127 -22.00 -1.54 -2.71
C HIS A 127 -20.76 -1.42 -3.61
N MET A 128 -19.86 -2.41 -3.62
CA MET A 128 -18.60 -2.31 -4.35
C MET A 128 -18.79 -1.87 -5.81
N PHE A 129 -19.65 -2.55 -6.55
CA PHE A 129 -19.86 -2.22 -7.95
C PHE A 129 -20.58 -0.88 -8.15
N GLU A 130 -21.50 -0.51 -7.25
CA GLU A 130 -22.13 0.82 -7.28
C GLU A 130 -21.10 1.92 -7.07
N ARG A 131 -20.07 1.70 -6.22
CA ARG A 131 -18.96 2.63 -6.04
C ARG A 131 -18.08 2.72 -7.29
N LEU A 132 -17.79 1.58 -7.94
CA LEU A 132 -17.04 1.56 -9.19
C LEU A 132 -17.80 2.28 -10.32
N ASP A 133 -19.11 2.05 -10.45
CA ASP A 133 -19.98 2.74 -11.40
C ASP A 133 -19.97 4.26 -11.18
N ASP A 134 -20.08 4.70 -9.90
CA ASP A 134 -20.03 6.12 -9.55
C ASP A 134 -18.67 6.76 -9.92
N LEU A 135 -17.55 6.09 -9.58
CA LEU A 135 -16.21 6.58 -9.93
C LEU A 135 -15.95 6.58 -11.44
N MET A 136 -16.46 5.58 -12.16
CA MET A 136 -16.31 5.48 -13.61
C MET A 136 -17.03 6.62 -14.32
N GLY A 137 -18.22 7.01 -13.82
CA GLY A 137 -19.05 8.10 -14.36
C GLY A 137 -18.48 9.50 -14.12
N ARG A 138 -17.42 9.68 -13.31
CA ARG A 138 -16.83 10.98 -12.96
C ARG A 138 -15.66 11.31 -13.87
N GLU A 139 -15.72 12.41 -14.62
CA GLU A 139 -14.65 12.84 -15.52
C GLU A 139 -13.37 13.28 -14.78
N GLU A 140 -13.52 13.80 -13.56
CA GLU A 140 -12.41 14.27 -12.72
C GLU A 140 -11.56 13.11 -12.22
N ILE A 141 -12.18 11.96 -11.90
CA ILE A 141 -11.48 10.77 -11.41
C ILE A 141 -10.84 10.05 -12.59
N ARG A 142 -9.51 9.95 -12.57
CA ARG A 142 -8.68 9.37 -13.63
C ARG A 142 -8.24 7.95 -13.33
N SER A 143 -8.16 7.58 -12.04
CA SER A 143 -7.75 6.25 -11.62
C SER A 143 -8.45 5.82 -10.34
N MET A 144 -8.72 4.54 -10.23
CA MET A 144 -9.21 3.88 -9.04
C MET A 144 -8.50 2.54 -8.84
N SER A 145 -8.36 2.12 -7.61
CA SER A 145 -7.71 0.85 -7.29
C SER A 145 -8.31 0.20 -6.05
N PHE A 146 -8.10 -1.10 -5.92
CA PHE A 146 -8.37 -1.82 -4.69
C PHE A 146 -7.45 -3.03 -4.53
N TYR A 147 -7.30 -3.47 -3.26
CA TYR A 147 -6.67 -4.75 -2.92
C TYR A 147 -7.75 -5.75 -2.52
N THR A 148 -7.60 -7.00 -2.94
CA THR A 148 -8.48 -8.12 -2.57
C THR A 148 -7.67 -9.38 -2.30
N ASN A 149 -8.25 -10.33 -1.55
CA ASN A 149 -7.75 -11.69 -1.42
C ASN A 149 -8.28 -12.64 -2.53
N ALA A 150 -9.08 -12.12 -3.44
CA ALA A 150 -9.73 -12.79 -4.56
C ALA A 150 -10.77 -13.88 -4.21
N ILE A 151 -10.95 -14.29 -2.95
CA ILE A 151 -11.85 -15.39 -2.56
C ILE A 151 -13.28 -15.24 -3.10
N LEU A 152 -13.78 -14.00 -3.16
CA LEU A 152 -15.15 -13.68 -3.60
C LEU A 152 -15.21 -13.06 -5.01
N MET A 153 -14.09 -13.03 -5.74
CA MET A 153 -13.99 -12.52 -7.11
C MET A 153 -14.38 -13.60 -8.11
N THR A 154 -15.68 -13.89 -8.21
CA THR A 154 -16.22 -14.90 -9.13
C THR A 154 -16.02 -14.50 -10.60
N ARG A 155 -16.13 -15.46 -11.53
CA ARG A 155 -16.06 -15.21 -12.98
C ARG A 155 -17.02 -14.11 -13.43
N GLU A 156 -18.28 -14.14 -12.97
CA GLU A 156 -19.29 -13.11 -13.26
C GLU A 156 -18.82 -11.70 -12.83
N LYS A 157 -18.22 -11.61 -11.64
CA LYS A 157 -17.65 -10.34 -11.15
C LYS A 157 -16.44 -9.92 -11.97
N SER A 158 -15.58 -10.87 -12.38
CA SER A 158 -14.45 -10.61 -13.24
C SER A 158 -14.87 -10.06 -14.61
N GLU A 159 -15.91 -10.64 -15.22
CA GLU A 159 -16.54 -10.13 -16.45
C GLU A 159 -17.02 -8.69 -16.29
N ARG A 160 -17.68 -8.38 -15.15
CA ARG A 160 -18.13 -7.02 -14.87
C ARG A 160 -16.98 -6.04 -14.64
N LEU A 161 -15.86 -6.49 -14.04
CA LEU A 161 -14.68 -5.65 -13.83
C LEU A 161 -14.04 -5.16 -15.14
N MET A 162 -14.17 -5.88 -16.25
CA MET A 162 -13.63 -5.45 -17.54
C MET A 162 -14.21 -4.12 -18.03
N ALA A 163 -15.43 -3.75 -17.61
CA ALA A 163 -16.05 -2.47 -17.94
C ALA A 163 -15.35 -1.25 -17.31
N TYR A 164 -14.46 -1.45 -16.34
CA TYR A 164 -13.75 -0.38 -15.63
C TYR A 164 -12.27 -0.27 -16.02
N ALA A 165 -11.83 -0.95 -17.07
CA ALA A 165 -10.42 -1.08 -17.46
C ALA A 165 -9.69 0.26 -17.65
N ASP A 166 -10.39 1.29 -18.15
CA ASP A 166 -9.80 2.61 -18.41
C ASP A 166 -9.31 3.33 -17.15
N LYS A 167 -9.83 2.96 -15.97
CA LYS A 167 -9.52 3.64 -14.70
C LYS A 167 -9.10 2.69 -13.58
N LEU A 168 -9.45 1.41 -13.66
CA LEU A 168 -9.32 0.46 -12.55
C LEU A 168 -8.00 -0.31 -12.59
N HIS A 169 -7.29 -0.34 -11.46
CA HIS A 169 -6.19 -1.27 -11.20
C HIS A 169 -6.61 -2.26 -10.11
N VAL A 170 -6.56 -3.54 -10.40
CA VAL A 170 -6.88 -4.63 -9.46
C VAL A 170 -5.60 -5.19 -8.87
N HIS A 171 -5.48 -5.17 -7.52
CA HIS A 171 -4.37 -5.80 -6.81
C HIS A 171 -4.87 -6.99 -6.01
N VAL A 172 -4.24 -8.15 -6.18
CA VAL A 172 -4.54 -9.35 -5.41
C VAL A 172 -3.41 -9.64 -4.43
N SER A 173 -3.71 -9.74 -3.14
CA SER A 173 -2.77 -10.21 -2.12
C SER A 173 -2.69 -11.73 -2.17
N TRP A 174 -1.50 -12.30 -2.50
CA TRP A 174 -1.35 -13.71 -2.79
C TRP A 174 -0.42 -14.44 -1.82
N GLY A 175 -0.97 -15.40 -1.06
CA GLY A 175 -0.28 -16.05 0.07
C GLY A 175 0.61 -17.24 -0.27
N GLY A 176 0.56 -17.79 -1.50
CA GLY A 176 1.37 -18.97 -1.87
C GLY A 176 0.79 -19.73 -3.06
N PHE A 177 1.49 -20.77 -3.53
CA PHE A 177 1.16 -21.50 -4.76
C PHE A 177 0.64 -22.92 -4.51
N ASP A 178 0.48 -23.28 -3.25
CA ASP A 178 -0.18 -24.50 -2.80
C ASP A 178 -1.14 -24.20 -1.65
N ALA A 179 -2.09 -25.10 -1.38
CA ALA A 179 -3.13 -24.90 -0.39
C ALA A 179 -2.58 -24.77 1.05
N ALA A 180 -1.52 -25.49 1.39
CA ALA A 180 -0.96 -25.46 2.75
C ALA A 180 -0.37 -24.09 3.05
N THR A 181 0.55 -23.62 2.20
CA THR A 181 1.21 -22.30 2.33
C THR A 181 0.21 -21.16 2.25
N TRP A 182 -0.68 -21.17 1.25
CA TRP A 182 -1.65 -20.11 1.06
C TRP A 182 -2.62 -19.99 2.24
N ASN A 183 -3.20 -21.12 2.67
CA ASN A 183 -4.18 -21.13 3.77
C ASN A 183 -3.53 -20.69 5.10
N GLU A 184 -2.29 -21.07 5.36
CA GLU A 184 -1.54 -20.65 6.54
C GLU A 184 -1.31 -19.13 6.53
N ILE A 185 -0.82 -18.57 5.42
CA ILE A 185 -0.50 -17.15 5.32
C ILE A 185 -1.76 -16.28 5.29
N MET A 186 -2.80 -16.70 4.56
CA MET A 186 -4.06 -15.95 4.45
C MET A 186 -5.02 -16.18 5.62
N GLY A 187 -4.71 -17.15 6.50
CA GLY A 187 -5.47 -17.44 7.72
C GLY A 187 -6.87 -17.99 7.47
N VAL A 188 -7.12 -18.61 6.31
CA VAL A 188 -8.41 -19.17 5.92
C VAL A 188 -8.24 -20.26 4.87
N ALA A 189 -9.00 -21.39 5.00
CA ALA A 189 -8.94 -22.52 4.07
C ALA A 189 -9.78 -22.26 2.80
N LYS A 190 -9.30 -21.38 1.91
CA LYS A 190 -10.00 -20.93 0.69
C LYS A 190 -9.09 -20.82 -0.53
N PHE A 191 -7.96 -21.54 -0.54
CA PHE A 191 -6.99 -21.52 -1.63
C PHE A 191 -7.63 -21.77 -3.00
N GLU A 192 -8.42 -22.86 -3.11
CA GLU A 192 -9.01 -23.25 -4.38
C GLU A 192 -9.92 -22.16 -4.95
N ALA A 193 -10.75 -21.57 -4.09
CA ALA A 193 -11.64 -20.49 -4.51
C ALA A 193 -10.86 -19.25 -4.98
N ALA A 194 -9.79 -18.87 -4.28
CA ALA A 194 -8.95 -17.74 -4.68
C ALA A 194 -8.15 -18.03 -5.95
N ARG A 195 -7.59 -19.26 -6.08
CA ARG A 195 -6.88 -19.71 -7.28
C ARG A 195 -7.78 -19.65 -8.51
N ASP A 196 -8.95 -20.26 -8.42
CA ASP A 196 -9.90 -20.34 -9.53
C ASP A 196 -10.36 -18.93 -9.94
N ALA A 197 -10.62 -18.06 -8.95
CA ALA A 197 -10.97 -16.66 -9.20
C ALA A 197 -9.88 -15.86 -9.93
N VAL A 198 -8.61 -16.05 -9.57
CA VAL A 198 -7.48 -15.40 -10.25
C VAL A 198 -7.33 -15.92 -11.69
N LEU A 199 -7.43 -17.23 -11.90
CA LEU A 199 -7.35 -17.83 -13.24
C LEU A 199 -8.54 -17.44 -14.12
N ASP A 200 -9.76 -17.41 -13.56
CA ASP A 200 -10.95 -16.91 -14.24
C ASP A 200 -10.83 -15.45 -14.67
N PHE A 201 -10.30 -14.59 -13.78
CA PHE A 201 -10.08 -13.18 -14.12
C PHE A 201 -9.10 -13.03 -15.31
N LEU A 202 -7.99 -13.78 -15.30
CA LEU A 202 -7.00 -13.73 -16.35
C LEU A 202 -7.53 -14.31 -17.68
N ASP A 203 -8.33 -15.38 -17.63
CA ASP A 203 -9.01 -15.95 -18.79
C ASP A 203 -10.03 -14.96 -19.40
N VAL A 204 -10.84 -14.30 -18.57
CA VAL A 204 -11.78 -13.25 -19.00
C VAL A 204 -11.02 -12.08 -19.62
N LYS A 205 -9.95 -11.60 -18.98
CA LYS A 205 -9.11 -10.52 -19.49
C LYS A 205 -8.52 -10.87 -20.87
N GLU A 206 -7.99 -12.09 -21.03
CA GLU A 206 -7.42 -12.55 -22.29
C GLU A 206 -8.49 -12.72 -23.36
N SER A 207 -9.59 -13.40 -23.07
CA SER A 207 -10.66 -13.67 -24.04
C SER A 207 -11.39 -12.43 -24.52
N THR A 208 -11.47 -11.38 -23.68
CA THR A 208 -12.06 -10.08 -24.05
C THR A 208 -11.07 -9.13 -24.69
N GLY A 209 -9.76 -9.40 -24.61
CA GLY A 209 -8.70 -8.48 -25.03
C GLY A 209 -8.63 -7.20 -24.22
N THR A 210 -9.12 -7.21 -22.96
CA THR A 210 -9.22 -6.01 -22.13
C THR A 210 -7.89 -5.71 -21.43
N GLU A 211 -7.41 -4.47 -21.52
CA GLU A 211 -6.12 -4.01 -20.96
C GLU A 211 -6.24 -3.53 -19.50
N ILE A 212 -7.04 -4.21 -18.68
CA ILE A 212 -7.16 -3.86 -17.25
C ILE A 212 -5.87 -4.22 -16.50
N PRO A 213 -5.22 -3.29 -15.78
CA PRO A 213 -4.05 -3.58 -14.95
C PRO A 213 -4.41 -4.56 -13.81
N PHE A 214 -3.62 -5.63 -13.69
CA PHE A 214 -3.80 -6.66 -12.67
C PHE A 214 -2.46 -7.05 -12.06
N THR A 215 -2.31 -6.81 -10.75
CA THR A 215 -1.09 -7.12 -10.00
C THR A 215 -1.34 -8.22 -8.98
N LEU A 216 -0.55 -9.28 -9.04
CA LEU A 216 -0.48 -10.32 -8.02
C LEU A 216 0.64 -9.96 -7.03
N ALA A 217 0.27 -9.33 -5.90
CA ALA A 217 1.20 -8.92 -4.86
C ALA A 217 1.53 -10.12 -3.95
N LEU A 218 2.73 -10.66 -4.10
CA LEU A 218 3.17 -11.84 -3.35
C LEU A 218 3.24 -11.55 -1.85
N ARG A 219 2.54 -12.36 -1.07
CA ARG A 219 2.54 -12.34 0.41
C ARG A 219 3.19 -13.62 0.97
N CYS A 220 3.99 -14.30 0.18
CA CYS A 220 4.74 -15.48 0.56
C CYS A 220 6.25 -15.28 0.35
N PRO A 221 7.11 -16.09 1.00
CA PRO A 221 8.53 -16.07 0.71
C PRO A 221 8.80 -16.57 -0.71
N ARG A 222 9.84 -16.02 -1.35
CA ARG A 222 10.20 -16.40 -2.74
C ARG A 222 10.47 -17.91 -2.88
N SER A 223 10.89 -18.58 -1.81
CA SER A 223 11.07 -20.04 -1.76
C SER A 223 9.78 -20.84 -1.93
N ALA A 224 8.62 -20.24 -1.68
CA ALA A 224 7.31 -20.86 -1.89
C ALA A 224 6.77 -20.66 -3.33
N CYS A 225 7.48 -19.91 -4.19
CA CYS A 225 7.11 -19.66 -5.57
C CYS A 225 7.59 -20.80 -6.47
N HIS A 226 6.85 -21.90 -6.50
CA HIS A 226 7.14 -23.10 -7.30
C HIS A 226 5.86 -23.90 -7.58
N GLY A 227 5.93 -24.86 -8.50
CA GLY A 227 4.84 -25.76 -8.88
C GLY A 227 4.00 -25.23 -10.04
N GLU A 228 3.03 -26.04 -10.49
CA GLU A 228 2.27 -25.81 -11.72
C GLU A 228 1.56 -24.44 -11.76
N LEU A 229 1.00 -24.01 -10.63
CA LEU A 229 0.34 -22.70 -10.58
C LEU A 229 1.34 -21.54 -10.72
N TRP A 230 2.52 -21.65 -10.10
CA TRP A 230 3.60 -20.68 -10.30
C TRP A 230 4.05 -20.61 -11.76
N ASP A 231 4.30 -21.77 -12.37
CA ASP A 231 4.74 -21.85 -13.77
C ASP A 231 3.70 -21.24 -14.71
N ARG A 232 2.42 -21.54 -14.46
CA ARG A 232 1.30 -20.98 -15.23
C ARG A 232 1.19 -19.46 -15.09
N LEU A 233 1.28 -18.92 -13.88
CA LEU A 233 1.19 -17.46 -13.65
C LEU A 233 2.43 -16.74 -14.17
N SER A 234 3.62 -17.34 -14.13
CA SER A 234 4.84 -16.81 -14.72
C SER A 234 4.76 -16.75 -16.26
N GLU A 235 4.12 -17.74 -16.89
CA GLU A 235 3.82 -17.70 -18.34
C GLU A 235 2.88 -16.53 -18.68
N LEU A 236 1.82 -16.35 -17.89
CA LEU A 236 0.86 -15.25 -18.09
C LEU A 236 1.50 -13.88 -17.83
N GLU A 237 2.43 -13.78 -16.87
CA GLU A 237 3.26 -12.58 -16.66
C GLU A 237 4.14 -12.26 -17.87
N ALA A 238 4.83 -13.27 -18.43
CA ALA A 238 5.65 -13.11 -19.63
C ALA A 238 4.85 -12.64 -20.85
N ARG A 239 3.54 -12.90 -20.86
CA ARG A 239 2.58 -12.44 -21.87
C ARG A 239 1.93 -11.09 -21.55
N GLY A 240 2.27 -10.47 -20.40
CA GLY A 240 1.74 -9.17 -19.98
C GLY A 240 0.31 -9.18 -19.43
N LEU A 241 -0.24 -10.36 -19.12
CA LEU A 241 -1.61 -10.48 -18.59
C LEU A 241 -1.70 -10.16 -17.08
N VAL A 242 -0.62 -10.39 -16.35
CA VAL A 242 -0.50 -10.14 -14.90
C VAL A 242 0.88 -9.56 -14.61
N GLU A 243 0.98 -8.70 -13.59
CA GLU A 243 2.23 -8.28 -12.97
C GLU A 243 2.40 -9.05 -11.65
N ILE A 244 3.54 -9.71 -11.45
CA ILE A 244 3.85 -10.39 -10.19
C ILE A 244 4.81 -9.53 -9.37
N ALA A 245 4.31 -8.90 -8.33
CA ALA A 245 5.06 -7.96 -7.49
C ALA A 245 5.55 -8.63 -6.19
N ASP A 246 6.87 -8.56 -5.95
CA ASP A 246 7.50 -9.04 -4.71
C ASP A 246 7.29 -8.06 -3.55
N MET A 247 6.97 -8.57 -2.37
CA MET A 247 6.97 -7.82 -1.12
C MET A 247 8.19 -8.23 -0.28
N PRO A 248 9.28 -7.42 -0.29
CA PRO A 248 10.56 -7.84 0.29
C PRO A 248 10.58 -7.85 1.82
N ASP A 249 9.71 -7.07 2.47
CA ASP A 249 9.55 -7.01 3.92
C ASP A 249 8.16 -6.52 4.32
N TYR A 250 7.75 -6.84 5.54
CA TYR A 250 6.42 -6.57 6.08
C TYR A 250 6.51 -5.64 7.29
N ASP A 251 5.68 -4.63 7.32
CA ASP A 251 5.59 -3.72 8.46
C ASP A 251 4.84 -4.35 9.64
N SER A 252 5.01 -3.70 10.82
CA SER A 252 4.43 -4.20 12.08
C SER A 252 2.97 -3.79 12.31
N TRP A 253 2.34 -3.06 11.39
CA TRP A 253 1.02 -2.46 11.65
C TRP A 253 0.96 -1.74 13.00
N ALA A 254 1.92 -0.87 13.23
CA ALA A 254 2.10 -0.17 14.51
C ALA A 254 2.18 -1.12 15.73
N GLY A 255 2.75 -2.31 15.54
CA GLY A 255 2.95 -3.31 16.59
C GLY A 255 1.85 -4.34 16.73
N LYS A 256 0.78 -4.30 15.92
CA LYS A 256 -0.27 -5.32 15.91
C LYS A 256 0.21 -6.63 15.25
N VAL A 257 1.11 -6.57 14.27
CA VAL A 257 1.73 -7.74 13.64
C VAL A 257 3.14 -7.90 14.18
N THR A 258 3.43 -9.05 14.79
CA THR A 258 4.71 -9.30 15.45
C THR A 258 5.74 -9.92 14.50
N PRO A 259 7.04 -9.69 14.74
CA PRO A 259 8.10 -10.35 13.97
C PRO A 259 8.04 -11.86 14.02
N GLU A 260 7.60 -12.44 15.16
CA GLU A 260 7.46 -13.88 15.37
C GLU A 260 6.36 -14.45 14.47
N ALA A 261 5.21 -13.78 14.40
CA ALA A 261 4.10 -14.18 13.54
C ALA A 261 4.49 -14.14 12.05
N LEU A 262 5.22 -13.13 11.62
CA LEU A 262 5.76 -13.07 10.25
C LEU A 262 6.81 -14.15 10.02
N GLY A 263 7.71 -14.35 10.96
CA GLY A 263 8.79 -15.34 10.87
C GLY A 263 8.30 -16.80 10.83
N SER A 264 7.17 -17.10 11.50
CA SER A 264 6.60 -18.47 11.48
C SER A 264 6.19 -18.93 10.09
N VAL A 265 5.83 -18.01 9.20
CA VAL A 265 5.46 -18.28 7.80
C VAL A 265 6.55 -17.83 6.81
N GLY A 266 7.77 -17.61 7.28
CA GLY A 266 8.92 -17.25 6.44
C GLY A 266 8.91 -15.82 5.90
N LEU A 267 8.04 -14.95 6.39
CA LEU A 267 7.98 -13.55 6.00
C LEU A 267 8.98 -12.71 6.80
N LYS A 268 9.61 -11.75 6.12
CA LYS A 268 10.64 -10.92 6.72
C LYS A 268 10.04 -9.66 7.34
N PRO A 269 10.16 -9.43 8.66
CA PRO A 269 9.70 -8.21 9.29
C PRO A 269 10.56 -7.00 8.87
N ARG A 270 9.90 -5.86 8.68
CA ARG A 270 10.56 -4.57 8.44
C ARG A 270 11.17 -4.05 9.74
N THR A 271 12.38 -3.53 9.64
CA THR A 271 13.06 -2.91 10.78
C THR A 271 12.52 -1.52 11.07
N MET A 272 12.57 -1.11 12.35
CA MET A 272 12.18 0.24 12.77
C MET A 272 12.98 1.31 12.00
N PRO A 273 12.33 2.23 11.29
CA PRO A 273 13.01 3.30 10.58
C PRO A 273 13.50 4.38 11.55
N TYR A 274 14.50 5.14 11.13
CA TYR A 274 14.85 6.38 11.82
C TYR A 274 13.72 7.40 11.64
N LYS A 275 13.26 7.98 12.75
CA LYS A 275 12.16 8.94 12.80
C LYS A 275 12.68 10.34 13.12
N ARG A 276 12.45 11.28 12.22
CA ARG A 276 12.79 12.69 12.38
C ARG A 276 11.79 13.55 11.64
N GLY A 277 11.15 14.48 12.34
CA GLY A 277 10.12 15.35 11.79
C GLY A 277 8.86 14.60 11.34
N ALA A 278 8.07 15.21 10.48
CA ALA A 278 6.78 14.66 10.07
C ALA A 278 6.91 13.41 9.18
N CYS A 279 5.89 12.53 9.27
CA CYS A 279 5.70 11.45 8.31
C CYS A 279 5.08 11.99 7.02
N GLU A 280 5.55 11.56 5.85
CA GLU A 280 5.03 12.04 4.56
C GLU A 280 3.55 11.70 4.33
N LEU A 281 3.03 10.64 4.96
CA LEU A 281 1.63 10.24 4.83
C LEU A 281 0.66 11.31 5.34
N LEU A 282 1.08 12.17 6.29
CA LEU A 282 0.29 13.31 6.78
C LEU A 282 0.04 14.39 5.71
N PHE A 283 0.70 14.31 4.54
CA PHE A 283 0.64 15.35 3.51
C PHE A 283 0.12 14.85 2.17
N THR A 284 -0.04 13.54 1.99
CA THR A 284 -0.20 13.00 0.64
C THR A 284 -1.57 12.43 0.35
N LYS A 285 -2.20 11.80 1.32
CA LYS A 285 -3.43 11.03 1.09
C LYS A 285 -4.37 11.11 2.29
N PRO A 286 -5.50 11.83 2.22
CA PRO A 286 -6.56 11.71 3.21
C PRO A 286 -7.15 10.30 3.17
N VAL A 287 -7.54 9.81 4.34
CA VAL A 287 -8.24 8.53 4.50
C VAL A 287 -9.59 8.81 5.12
N VAL A 288 -10.65 8.38 4.46
CA VAL A 288 -12.00 8.43 5.02
C VAL A 288 -12.44 7.01 5.36
N LEU A 289 -12.69 6.78 6.63
CA LEU A 289 -13.11 5.49 7.17
C LEU A 289 -14.61 5.25 6.93
N ALA A 290 -15.03 4.00 7.02
CA ALA A 290 -16.41 3.59 6.71
C ALA A 290 -17.48 4.24 7.61
N ASN A 291 -17.12 4.77 8.76
CA ASN A 291 -18.01 5.52 9.65
C ASN A 291 -18.02 7.05 9.39
N GLY A 292 -17.20 7.53 8.45
CA GLY A 292 -17.06 8.94 8.09
C GLY A 292 -15.89 9.66 8.76
N ASP A 293 -15.16 9.01 9.67
CA ASP A 293 -13.96 9.61 10.28
C ASP A 293 -12.86 9.82 9.23
N VAL A 294 -12.20 10.96 9.28
CA VAL A 294 -11.00 11.25 8.52
C VAL A 294 -9.79 10.92 9.37
N ASN A 295 -9.02 9.94 8.94
CA ASN A 295 -7.81 9.50 9.60
C ASN A 295 -6.57 10.06 8.91
N ALA A 296 -5.61 10.60 9.67
CA ALA A 296 -4.41 11.20 9.12
C ALA A 296 -3.42 10.18 8.54
N CYS A 297 -3.53 8.90 8.91
CA CYS A 297 -2.65 7.83 8.44
C CYS A 297 -3.36 6.91 7.45
N ALA A 298 -2.83 6.84 6.23
CA ALA A 298 -3.40 6.05 5.15
C ALA A 298 -3.20 4.53 5.28
N CYS A 299 -2.30 4.03 6.12
CA CYS A 299 -1.83 2.68 5.90
C CYS A 299 -1.73 1.77 7.12
N ARG A 300 -1.51 2.29 8.33
CA ARG A 300 -1.09 1.40 9.45
C ARG A 300 -1.77 1.68 10.78
N ASP A 301 -2.73 2.59 10.79
CA ASP A 301 -3.52 2.92 11.97
C ASP A 301 -4.87 2.19 11.92
N VAL A 302 -4.84 0.91 12.25
CA VAL A 302 -6.02 0.03 12.16
C VAL A 302 -7.10 0.39 13.17
N GLU A 303 -6.73 0.99 14.31
CA GLU A 303 -7.68 1.42 15.35
C GLU A 303 -8.18 2.84 15.16
N ALA A 304 -7.67 3.57 14.14
CA ALA A 304 -8.02 4.97 13.92
C ALA A 304 -7.68 5.88 15.12
N GLU A 305 -6.45 5.74 15.65
CA GLU A 305 -5.94 6.57 16.75
C GLU A 305 -5.65 8.01 16.28
N LEU A 306 -5.52 8.24 14.95
CA LEU A 306 -5.16 9.53 14.34
C LEU A 306 -6.34 10.20 13.62
N VAL A 307 -7.56 10.09 14.16
CA VAL A 307 -8.74 10.78 13.62
C VAL A 307 -8.60 12.29 13.82
N VAL A 308 -8.81 13.06 12.74
CA VAL A 308 -8.68 14.51 12.70
C VAL A 308 -9.99 15.25 12.39
N GLY A 309 -11.07 14.51 12.14
CA GLY A 309 -12.42 15.05 11.91
C GLY A 309 -13.36 13.98 11.38
N ASN A 310 -14.60 14.37 11.05
CA ASN A 310 -15.61 13.49 10.47
C ASN A 310 -16.33 14.19 9.31
N VAL A 311 -16.41 13.57 8.14
CA VAL A 311 -17.03 14.16 6.92
C VAL A 311 -18.52 14.38 7.02
N LYS A 312 -19.19 13.81 8.03
CA LYS A 312 -20.61 14.04 8.31
C LYS A 312 -20.85 15.39 9.04
N GLU A 313 -19.80 15.94 9.64
CA GLU A 313 -19.85 17.17 10.45
C GLU A 313 -19.16 18.32 9.74
N THR A 314 -18.06 18.05 9.03
CA THR A 314 -17.19 19.08 8.44
C THR A 314 -16.73 18.62 7.05
N PRO A 315 -16.72 19.49 6.03
CA PRO A 315 -16.22 19.16 4.70
C PRO A 315 -14.79 18.62 4.72
N LEU A 316 -14.50 17.63 3.85
CA LEU A 316 -13.18 16.99 3.76
C LEU A 316 -12.04 18.02 3.54
N SER A 317 -12.29 19.05 2.71
CA SER A 317 -11.31 20.11 2.44
C SER A 317 -10.93 20.89 3.70
N GLU A 318 -11.89 21.19 4.56
CA GLU A 318 -11.66 21.90 5.82
C GLU A 318 -10.93 21.02 6.83
N ILE A 319 -11.31 19.75 6.94
CA ILE A 319 -10.62 18.78 7.82
C ILE A 319 -9.17 18.63 7.38
N TRP A 320 -8.94 18.43 6.07
CA TRP A 320 -7.60 18.20 5.52
C TRP A 320 -6.68 19.43 5.63
N ALA A 321 -7.21 20.63 5.50
CA ALA A 321 -6.50 21.89 5.73
C ALA A 321 -6.49 22.33 7.21
N GLY A 322 -7.19 21.59 8.09
CA GLY A 322 -7.50 22.03 9.43
C GLY A 322 -6.43 21.76 10.46
N LYS A 323 -6.69 22.31 11.66
CA LYS A 323 -5.78 22.29 12.81
C LYS A 323 -5.41 20.86 13.29
N GLY A 324 -6.30 19.87 13.13
CA GLY A 324 -6.00 18.49 13.57
C GLY A 324 -4.77 17.89 12.85
N ILE A 325 -4.64 18.14 11.55
CA ILE A 325 -3.44 17.74 10.79
C ILE A 325 -2.23 18.59 11.20
N ASP A 326 -2.39 19.91 11.39
CA ASP A 326 -1.30 20.80 11.81
C ASP A 326 -0.73 20.40 13.16
N ASP A 327 -1.58 20.10 14.13
CA ASP A 327 -1.17 19.65 15.46
C ASP A 327 -0.36 18.33 15.40
N LEU A 328 -0.78 17.37 14.55
CA LEU A 328 -0.03 16.13 14.34
C LEU A 328 1.34 16.40 13.67
N ILE A 329 1.39 17.31 12.71
CA ILE A 329 2.65 17.72 12.08
C ILE A 329 3.59 18.34 13.12
N ASP A 330 3.09 19.24 13.95
CA ASP A 330 3.88 19.91 14.98
C ASP A 330 4.37 18.93 16.05
N GLN A 331 3.54 17.97 16.49
CA GLN A 331 3.96 16.88 17.39
C GLN A 331 5.10 16.05 16.76
N HIS A 332 4.97 15.68 15.50
CA HIS A 332 6.02 14.94 14.79
C HIS A 332 7.31 15.75 14.65
N GLU A 333 7.21 17.06 14.34
CA GLU A 333 8.36 17.95 14.24
C GLU A 333 9.06 18.18 15.58
N ALA A 334 8.32 18.16 16.69
CA ALA A 334 8.86 18.20 18.03
C ALA A 334 9.49 16.86 18.48
N GLY A 335 9.24 15.76 17.75
CA GLY A 335 9.67 14.40 18.13
C GLY A 335 8.74 13.74 19.16
N ASP A 336 7.61 14.36 19.46
CA ASP A 336 6.59 13.82 20.35
C ASP A 336 5.54 13.05 19.54
N TYR A 337 5.95 11.91 19.02
CA TYR A 337 5.12 11.08 18.15
C TYR A 337 3.96 10.45 18.93
N PRO A 338 2.73 10.39 18.34
CA PRO A 338 1.65 9.53 18.86
C PRO A 338 2.12 8.07 19.00
N ASP A 339 1.53 7.33 19.93
CA ASP A 339 1.98 5.97 20.25
C ASP A 339 1.90 5.00 19.05
N VAL A 340 0.87 5.12 18.22
CA VAL A 340 0.76 4.39 16.95
C VAL A 340 1.95 4.70 16.02
N CYS A 341 2.37 5.96 15.97
CA CYS A 341 3.52 6.38 15.15
C CYS A 341 4.85 5.92 15.76
N LYS A 342 5.00 5.88 17.10
CA LYS A 342 6.20 5.35 17.77
C LYS A 342 6.44 3.88 17.40
N ARG A 343 5.37 3.08 17.36
CA ARG A 343 5.41 1.65 17.03
C ARG A 343 5.46 1.33 15.52
N CYS A 344 5.17 2.31 14.65
CA CYS A 344 5.07 2.10 13.21
C CYS A 344 6.43 1.85 12.56
N THR A 345 6.57 0.74 11.83
CA THR A 345 7.75 0.43 11.01
C THR A 345 7.61 0.91 9.55
N TYR A 346 6.48 1.50 9.19
CA TYR A 346 6.20 2.05 7.86
C TYR A 346 6.47 3.56 7.75
N PHE A 347 6.89 4.21 8.84
CA PHE A 347 7.16 5.64 8.89
C PHE A 347 8.21 6.06 7.84
N VAL A 348 7.90 7.13 7.08
CA VAL A 348 8.84 7.76 6.15
C VAL A 348 8.97 9.22 6.52
N SER A 349 10.17 9.62 6.97
CA SER A 349 10.46 11.02 7.27
C SER A 349 10.40 11.87 6.01
N VAL A 350 9.73 13.02 6.08
CA VAL A 350 9.73 14.03 4.99
C VAL A 350 11.12 14.56 4.66
N TYR A 351 12.09 14.37 5.55
CA TYR A 351 13.49 14.77 5.38
C TYR A 351 14.38 13.68 4.78
N ASN A 352 13.88 12.45 4.59
CA ASN A 352 14.64 11.38 3.96
C ASN A 352 14.56 11.47 2.42
N SER A 353 15.56 12.06 1.77
CA SER A 353 15.57 12.26 0.32
C SER A 353 15.62 10.96 -0.50
N ARG A 354 15.98 9.86 0.14
CA ARG A 354 16.15 8.54 -0.49
C ARG A 354 14.86 7.72 -0.48
N LYS A 355 13.88 8.11 0.36
CA LYS A 355 12.64 7.35 0.56
C LYS A 355 11.40 8.22 0.39
N SER A 356 11.46 9.50 0.79
CA SER A 356 10.31 10.39 0.74
C SER A 356 10.01 10.86 -0.68
N ARG A 357 8.77 10.78 -1.06
CA ARG A 357 8.23 11.32 -2.32
C ARG A 357 8.29 12.85 -2.39
N THR A 358 8.52 13.52 -1.27
CA THR A 358 8.74 14.98 -1.22
C THR A 358 9.86 15.43 -2.15
N PHE A 359 10.84 14.55 -2.42
CA PHE A 359 11.96 14.80 -3.31
C PHE A 359 11.76 14.27 -4.73
N ALA A 360 10.65 13.57 -5.02
CA ALA A 360 10.34 13.13 -6.37
C ALA A 360 10.10 14.35 -7.27
N ARG A 361 10.64 14.35 -8.48
CA ARG A 361 10.33 15.35 -9.50
C ARG A 361 8.93 15.06 -10.04
N ASP A 362 8.18 16.14 -10.36
CA ASP A 362 6.85 15.97 -10.93
C ASP A 362 6.90 15.08 -12.19
N GLY A 363 6.06 14.05 -12.23
CA GLY A 363 5.98 13.09 -13.34
C GLY A 363 6.93 11.89 -13.29
N GLN A 364 7.80 11.75 -12.26
CA GLN A 364 8.56 10.51 -12.08
C GLN A 364 7.86 9.60 -11.05
N PRO A 365 7.64 8.32 -11.38
CA PRO A 365 7.26 7.34 -10.37
C PRO A 365 8.42 7.26 -9.37
N SER A 366 8.14 7.52 -8.10
CA SER A 366 9.07 7.24 -7.02
C SER A 366 9.29 5.74 -6.99
N GLY A 367 10.53 5.29 -7.20
CA GLY A 367 10.88 3.91 -7.42
C GLY A 367 10.23 2.93 -6.45
N ASN A 368 9.77 1.79 -6.99
CA ASN A 368 9.32 0.56 -6.35
C ASN A 368 8.42 0.73 -5.12
N TRP A 369 7.23 1.26 -5.32
CA TRP A 369 6.11 1.05 -4.42
C TRP A 369 5.05 0.25 -5.20
N ALA A 370 4.93 -1.02 -4.90
CA ALA A 370 3.80 -1.86 -5.30
C ALA A 370 2.49 -1.43 -4.57
N GLU A 371 2.39 -0.17 -4.21
CA GLU A 371 1.28 0.40 -3.43
C GLU A 371 1.06 1.86 -3.85
N ASP A 372 0.72 2.09 -5.12
CA ASP A 372 0.04 3.32 -5.54
C ASP A 372 -1.45 3.11 -5.61
#